data_b465e33b4cb9c1baebbfbcdc8046ca4f
#
_entry.id   b465e33b4cb9c1baebbfbcdc8046ca4f
#
_cell.length_a   1.000
_cell.length_b   1.000
_cell.length_c   1.000
_cell.angle_alpha   90.00
_cell.angle_beta   90.00
_cell.angle_gamma   90.00
#
_symmetry.space_group_name_H-M   'P 1'
#
loop_
_entity.id
_entity.type
_entity.pdbx_description
1 polymer ?
#
loop_
_entity_poly.entity_id
_entity_poly.type
_entity_poly.pdbx_seq_one_letter_code
_entity_poly.pdbx_strand_id
1 'polypeptide(L)'
;ITGEMGEVIIRGQVIDVEAREIRNEKTILIFPVTDFTDSIVIKMFLRNEQVPEITESVKKGAFLKFKGVTTIDRFDSELTIGSISGIKKIADFRSTRMDTSPQKRVELHCHTKMSDMDGVTTAKDLVKRAYEWGHKAIAITDHGVVQAFPEANHCFDAWGGCVPKDSDFKVLYGMEAYLVDDMKGIVTNSQGQPIDGKFVVFDIETTGFSPLTCQIIEIGAVRVENGVITDRFSTFVNPKVPIPYRIEQLTSINDSMVMDAPDIQTILPQFLEFCAGAVMVAHNADFDMSFIIENCKRQGLPQEYTYVDTVGMARFLLPALNRFKLDTVAKAVGVSLDHHHRAVDDAACTAEIFVRFVEMLKERDIFDMDTLNQQGNVSVNTIKKLPTYHAIILARNETGRVNLYKPVSQSHLKYYRRRPRVPKSLFLEHREGLLIGSACEAGELYQALLRNAPEPEIARLVNFYDYLEIQPLGNNAFMIADEKNDRVKSNEDLIE
;
A
#
# COMPACT_ATOMS: atom_id res chain seq x y z
N ILE A 1 -32.57 2.60 21.57
CA ILE A 1 -34.05 2.45 21.65
C ILE A 1 -34.51 1.88 20.33
N THR A 2 -35.09 0.67 20.36
CA THR A 2 -35.41 -0.08 19.14
C THR A 2 -36.94 -0.21 18.87
N GLY A 3 -37.75 0.43 19.70
CA GLY A 3 -39.20 0.38 19.52
C GLY A 3 -39.94 1.15 20.63
N GLU A 4 -41.29 1.05 20.64
CA GLU A 4 -42.12 1.64 21.69
C GLU A 4 -41.90 0.91 23.04
N MET A 5 -41.28 1.61 23.97
CA MET A 5 -40.88 1.10 25.30
C MET A 5 -41.64 1.75 26.46
N GLY A 6 -42.60 2.61 26.14
CA GLY A 6 -43.29 3.42 27.13
C GLY A 6 -42.47 4.61 27.59
N GLU A 7 -42.55 4.93 28.89
CA GLU A 7 -41.80 6.06 29.45
C GLU A 7 -40.32 5.78 29.55
N VAL A 8 -39.49 6.70 29.03
CA VAL A 8 -38.03 6.61 29.02
C VAL A 8 -37.39 7.88 29.55
N ILE A 9 -36.18 7.71 30.08
CA ILE A 9 -35.33 8.85 30.42
C ILE A 9 -34.05 8.69 29.59
N ILE A 10 -33.78 9.65 28.72
CA ILE A 10 -32.60 9.71 27.91
C ILE A 10 -31.75 10.94 28.22
N ARG A 11 -30.46 10.87 27.86
CA ARG A 11 -29.58 12.03 27.79
C ARG A 11 -29.00 12.14 26.40
N GLY A 12 -28.84 13.37 25.91
CA GLY A 12 -28.27 13.57 24.59
C GLY A 12 -27.87 15.02 24.36
N GLN A 13 -27.07 15.20 23.31
CA GLN A 13 -26.80 16.51 22.74
C GLN A 13 -27.84 16.82 21.67
N VAL A 14 -28.39 18.02 21.71
CA VAL A 14 -29.32 18.53 20.69
C VAL A 14 -28.53 18.81 19.40
N ILE A 15 -28.89 18.14 18.32
CA ILE A 15 -28.21 18.26 17.01
C ILE A 15 -28.69 19.53 16.29
N ASP A 16 -30.00 19.73 16.24
CA ASP A 16 -30.64 20.90 15.63
C ASP A 16 -32.01 21.12 16.26
N VAL A 17 -32.66 22.26 15.99
CA VAL A 17 -33.99 22.59 16.52
C VAL A 17 -34.80 23.26 15.43
N GLU A 18 -35.96 22.69 15.15
CA GLU A 18 -36.99 23.27 14.28
C GLU A 18 -38.24 23.60 15.09
N ALA A 19 -38.76 24.82 14.94
CA ALA A 19 -40.02 25.24 15.49
C ALA A 19 -41.03 25.42 14.35
N ARG A 20 -42.18 24.76 14.45
CA ARG A 20 -43.22 24.80 13.43
C ARG A 20 -44.56 25.15 14.07
N GLU A 21 -45.11 26.30 13.72
CA GLU A 21 -46.45 26.69 14.20
C GLU A 21 -47.53 25.78 13.60
N ILE A 22 -48.49 25.40 14.45
CA ILE A 22 -49.63 24.59 14.10
C ILE A 22 -50.92 25.29 14.52
N ARG A 23 -52.11 24.75 14.18
CA ARG A 23 -53.40 25.31 14.51
C ARG A 23 -53.61 25.43 16.02
N ASN A 24 -54.45 26.38 16.46
CA ASN A 24 -54.87 26.61 17.85
C ASN A 24 -53.75 27.15 18.76
N GLU A 25 -52.99 28.13 18.29
CA GLU A 25 -51.93 28.80 19.07
C GLU A 25 -50.89 27.82 19.71
N LYS A 26 -50.57 26.79 18.97
CA LYS A 26 -49.58 25.78 19.37
C LYS A 26 -48.43 25.75 18.40
N THR A 27 -47.25 25.42 18.93
CA THR A 27 -46.04 25.17 18.19
C THR A 27 -45.52 23.74 18.49
N ILE A 28 -45.09 23.02 17.47
CA ILE A 28 -44.35 21.81 17.65
C ILE A 28 -42.86 22.12 17.53
N LEU A 29 -42.08 21.78 18.56
CA LEU A 29 -40.63 21.75 18.50
C LEU A 29 -40.19 20.35 18.11
N ILE A 30 -39.38 20.27 17.05
CA ILE A 30 -38.79 19.01 16.50
C ILE A 30 -37.29 19.13 16.61
N PHE A 31 -36.66 18.24 17.35
CA PHE A 31 -35.21 18.28 17.49
C PHE A 31 -34.62 16.88 17.67
N PRO A 32 -33.67 16.52 16.82
CA PRO A 32 -32.90 15.30 16.99
C PRO A 32 -31.89 15.45 18.12
N VAL A 33 -31.74 14.39 18.91
CA VAL A 33 -30.75 14.30 19.99
C VAL A 33 -29.89 13.05 19.78
N THR A 34 -28.62 13.14 20.14
CA THR A 34 -27.69 12.01 20.07
C THR A 34 -26.99 11.81 21.40
N ASP A 35 -26.73 10.55 21.74
CA ASP A 35 -25.85 10.16 22.82
C ASP A 35 -24.46 9.71 22.28
N PHE A 36 -24.20 9.96 20.98
CA PHE A 36 -23.00 9.58 20.20
C PHE A 36 -22.89 8.09 19.87
N THR A 37 -23.91 7.29 20.19
CA THR A 37 -24.06 5.90 19.71
C THR A 37 -25.13 5.82 18.64
N ASP A 38 -26.19 6.61 18.80
CA ASP A 38 -27.32 6.72 17.87
C ASP A 38 -28.01 8.07 18.05
N SER A 39 -29.06 8.35 17.26
CA SER A 39 -29.88 9.54 17.38
C SER A 39 -31.38 9.23 17.38
N ILE A 40 -32.17 10.03 18.07
CA ILE A 40 -33.61 9.93 18.08
C ILE A 40 -34.24 11.33 18.02
N VAL A 41 -35.37 11.44 17.32
CA VAL A 41 -36.10 12.71 17.22
C VAL A 41 -37.02 12.86 18.42
N ILE A 42 -37.00 14.07 19.03
CA ILE A 42 -37.92 14.47 20.06
C ILE A 42 -38.95 15.44 19.46
N LYS A 43 -40.25 15.22 19.72
CA LYS A 43 -41.35 16.07 19.28
C LYS A 43 -42.11 16.61 20.52
N MET A 44 -42.10 17.92 20.68
CA MET A 44 -42.80 18.61 21.80
C MET A 44 -43.88 19.52 21.27
N PHE A 45 -45.10 19.35 21.79
CA PHE A 45 -46.21 20.23 21.50
C PHE A 45 -46.32 21.27 22.64
N LEU A 46 -46.15 22.54 22.30
CA LEU A 46 -46.12 23.65 23.23
C LEU A 46 -47.20 24.67 22.87
N ARG A 47 -47.70 25.43 23.86
CA ARG A 47 -48.42 26.67 23.59
C ARG A 47 -47.41 27.73 23.14
N ASN A 48 -47.78 28.62 22.25
CA ASN A 48 -46.87 29.64 21.73
C ASN A 48 -46.20 30.49 22.83
N GLU A 49 -46.88 30.71 23.94
CA GLU A 49 -46.33 31.39 25.12
C GLU A 49 -45.16 30.68 25.81
N GLN A 50 -45.08 29.34 25.68
CA GLN A 50 -44.05 28.52 26.31
C GLN A 50 -42.78 28.35 25.42
N VAL A 51 -42.90 28.64 24.14
CA VAL A 51 -41.82 28.43 23.17
C VAL A 51 -40.55 29.21 23.54
N PRO A 52 -40.60 30.50 23.92
CA PRO A 52 -39.38 31.25 24.25
C PRO A 52 -38.60 30.66 25.42
N GLU A 53 -39.30 30.26 26.48
CA GLU A 53 -38.66 29.65 27.66
C GLU A 53 -38.00 28.32 27.36
N ILE A 54 -38.67 27.47 26.60
CA ILE A 54 -38.14 26.13 26.24
C ILE A 54 -36.96 26.26 25.25
N THR A 55 -37.06 27.14 24.25
CA THR A 55 -35.98 27.32 23.25
C THR A 55 -34.74 27.99 23.86
N GLU A 56 -34.84 28.68 24.98
CA GLU A 56 -33.65 29.12 25.70
C GLU A 56 -32.80 27.96 26.21
N SER A 57 -33.44 26.87 26.60
CA SER A 57 -32.79 25.65 27.11
C SER A 57 -32.50 24.63 26.00
N VAL A 58 -33.45 24.44 25.06
CA VAL A 58 -33.36 23.50 23.96
C VAL A 58 -32.80 24.21 22.75
N LYS A 59 -31.48 24.26 22.63
CA LYS A 59 -30.77 24.85 21.50
C LYS A 59 -29.67 23.93 20.99
N LYS A 60 -29.32 24.09 19.75
CA LYS A 60 -28.25 23.34 19.08
C LYS A 60 -26.99 23.30 19.95
N GLY A 61 -26.45 22.09 20.15
CA GLY A 61 -25.26 21.85 20.96
C GLY A 61 -25.52 21.69 22.46
N ALA A 62 -26.74 21.96 22.98
CA ALA A 62 -27.05 21.80 24.40
C ALA A 62 -27.04 20.31 24.80
N PHE A 63 -26.50 20.03 25.99
CA PHE A 63 -26.55 18.71 26.62
C PHE A 63 -27.73 18.68 27.61
N LEU A 64 -28.70 17.83 27.33
CA LEU A 64 -29.93 17.75 28.05
C LEU A 64 -30.30 16.32 28.43
N LYS A 65 -31.04 16.17 29.52
CA LYS A 65 -31.70 14.93 29.93
C LYS A 65 -33.20 15.13 29.77
N PHE A 66 -33.86 14.21 29.09
CA PHE A 66 -35.25 14.24 28.76
C PHE A 66 -36.00 13.08 29.41
N LYS A 67 -37.20 13.33 29.85
CA LYS A 67 -38.18 12.33 30.27
C LYS A 67 -39.38 12.42 29.34
N GLY A 68 -39.73 11.33 28.67
CA GLY A 68 -40.84 11.29 27.71
C GLY A 68 -41.26 9.88 27.36
N VAL A 69 -42.17 9.74 26.40
CA VAL A 69 -42.72 8.47 25.98
C VAL A 69 -42.26 8.14 24.55
N THR A 70 -41.73 6.96 24.34
CA THR A 70 -41.39 6.47 22.99
C THR A 70 -42.68 6.15 22.25
N THR A 71 -42.80 6.62 21.02
CA THR A 71 -43.96 6.39 20.15
C THR A 71 -43.55 6.38 18.69
N ILE A 72 -44.26 5.62 17.88
CA ILE A 72 -44.11 5.69 16.42
C ILE A 72 -45.01 6.86 15.95
N ASP A 73 -44.38 7.85 15.33
CA ASP A 73 -45.11 9.00 14.80
C ASP A 73 -46.02 8.55 13.64
N ARG A 74 -47.27 9.05 13.64
CA ARG A 74 -48.28 8.64 12.68
C ARG A 74 -48.09 9.24 11.28
N PHE A 75 -47.27 10.28 11.13
CA PHE A 75 -47.09 10.99 9.87
C PHE A 75 -45.90 10.47 9.08
N ASP A 76 -44.79 10.20 9.75
CA ASP A 76 -43.56 9.75 9.12
C ASP A 76 -43.21 8.28 9.44
N SER A 77 -43.99 7.65 10.34
CA SER A 77 -43.76 6.25 10.79
C SER A 77 -42.40 6.04 11.47
N GLU A 78 -41.76 7.12 11.94
CA GLU A 78 -40.48 7.05 12.62
C GLU A 78 -40.66 6.92 14.13
N LEU A 79 -39.70 6.22 14.76
CA LEU A 79 -39.65 6.12 16.22
C LEU A 79 -39.18 7.44 16.81
N THR A 80 -40.05 8.08 17.66
CA THR A 80 -39.80 9.37 18.27
C THR A 80 -40.02 9.31 19.77
N ILE A 81 -39.60 10.37 20.47
CA ILE A 81 -39.97 10.59 21.88
C ILE A 81 -40.91 11.82 21.94
N GLY A 82 -42.12 11.56 22.37
CA GLY A 82 -43.14 12.59 22.62
C GLY A 82 -43.53 12.68 24.10
N SER A 83 -44.63 13.41 24.37
CA SER A 83 -45.16 13.55 25.73
C SER A 83 -44.07 13.87 26.77
N ILE A 84 -43.24 14.87 26.45
CA ILE A 84 -42.11 15.24 27.29
C ILE A 84 -42.62 15.79 28.63
N SER A 85 -42.27 15.11 29.72
CA SER A 85 -42.67 15.45 31.10
C SER A 85 -41.53 16.11 31.88
N GLY A 86 -40.32 16.15 31.36
CA GLY A 86 -39.19 16.81 32.02
C GLY A 86 -38.01 17.04 31.12
N ILE A 87 -37.37 18.20 31.29
CA ILE A 87 -36.10 18.55 30.62
C ILE A 87 -35.16 19.07 31.69
N LYS A 88 -33.92 18.61 31.67
CA LYS A 88 -32.88 19.10 32.59
C LYS A 88 -31.57 19.31 31.83
N LYS A 89 -30.98 20.50 31.96
CA LYS A 89 -29.65 20.77 31.48
C LYS A 89 -28.61 19.92 32.25
N ILE A 90 -27.69 19.29 31.56
CA ILE A 90 -26.64 18.49 32.14
C ILE A 90 -25.28 18.96 31.59
N ALA A 91 -24.21 18.54 32.26
CA ALA A 91 -22.88 18.74 31.73
C ALA A 91 -22.63 17.87 30.49
N ASP A 92 -21.69 18.27 29.66
CA ASP A 92 -21.18 17.45 28.56
C ASP A 92 -20.68 16.12 29.11
N PHE A 93 -21.28 15.04 28.65
CA PHE A 93 -20.95 13.67 29.09
C PHE A 93 -20.07 12.91 28.09
N ARG A 94 -19.59 13.59 27.05
CA ARG A 94 -18.69 12.95 26.11
C ARG A 94 -17.41 12.52 26.82
N SER A 95 -17.02 11.28 26.61
CA SER A 95 -15.69 10.81 27.00
C SER A 95 -14.70 11.21 25.90
N THR A 96 -13.82 12.11 26.20
CA THR A 96 -12.69 12.43 25.33
C THR A 96 -11.63 11.35 25.54
N ARG A 97 -11.24 10.64 24.49
CA ARG A 97 -10.08 9.74 24.56
C ARG A 97 -8.84 10.57 24.84
N MET A 98 -8.09 10.17 25.85
CA MET A 98 -6.80 10.75 26.22
C MET A 98 -5.73 9.69 26.10
N ASP A 99 -4.56 10.09 25.63
CA ASP A 99 -3.39 9.26 25.75
C ASP A 99 -2.89 9.30 27.19
N THR A 100 -3.05 8.21 27.92
CA THR A 100 -2.62 8.06 29.32
C THR A 100 -1.27 7.38 29.44
N SER A 101 -0.60 7.08 28.32
CA SER A 101 0.73 6.48 28.32
C SER A 101 1.74 7.37 29.06
N PRO A 102 2.56 6.82 29.96
CA PRO A 102 3.58 7.59 30.67
C PRO A 102 4.68 8.11 29.73
N GLN A 103 4.97 7.38 28.67
CA GLN A 103 5.88 7.78 27.61
C GLN A 103 5.10 8.05 26.33
N LYS A 104 5.11 9.30 25.88
CA LYS A 104 4.44 9.70 24.63
C LYS A 104 5.33 9.38 23.42
N ARG A 105 4.76 8.79 22.40
CA ARG A 105 5.40 8.65 21.09
C ARG A 105 5.16 9.89 20.25
N VAL A 106 5.99 10.07 19.22
CA VAL A 106 5.76 11.04 18.15
C VAL A 106 5.14 10.31 16.97
N GLU A 107 4.00 10.79 16.49
CA GLU A 107 3.38 10.25 15.29
C GLU A 107 4.09 10.81 14.06
N LEU A 108 4.70 9.92 13.27
CA LEU A 108 5.48 10.28 12.08
C LEU A 108 4.75 9.98 10.77
N HIS A 109 3.60 9.30 10.83
CA HIS A 109 2.81 8.88 9.68
C HIS A 109 1.33 9.19 9.93
N CYS A 110 0.87 10.36 9.52
CA CYS A 110 -0.47 10.85 9.83
C CYS A 110 -1.10 11.58 8.65
N HIS A 111 -2.36 11.23 8.34
CA HIS A 111 -3.12 11.77 7.23
C HIS A 111 -4.20 12.73 7.68
N THR A 112 -4.30 13.87 6.98
CA THR A 112 -5.39 14.82 7.14
C THR A 112 -6.48 14.58 6.09
N LYS A 113 -7.56 15.37 6.15
CA LYS A 113 -8.59 15.38 5.10
C LYS A 113 -8.09 15.81 3.72
N MET A 114 -6.83 16.25 3.59
CA MET A 114 -6.20 16.57 2.31
C MET A 114 -5.60 15.33 1.63
N SER A 115 -5.47 14.21 2.36
CA SER A 115 -5.12 12.91 1.79
C SER A 115 -6.29 12.33 1.01
N ASP A 116 -6.08 12.06 -0.28
CA ASP A 116 -7.13 11.60 -1.19
C ASP A 116 -7.72 10.26 -0.74
N MET A 117 -9.04 10.26 -0.45
CA MET A 117 -9.85 9.10 -0.03
C MET A 117 -9.35 8.37 1.23
N ASP A 118 -8.61 9.05 2.12
CA ASP A 118 -8.00 8.42 3.28
C ASP A 118 -8.33 9.17 4.59
N GLY A 119 -7.85 10.40 4.77
CA GLY A 119 -8.09 11.16 5.99
C GLY A 119 -9.43 11.90 6.02
N VAL A 120 -10.02 12.03 7.22
CA VAL A 120 -11.26 12.81 7.44
C VAL A 120 -11.06 13.96 8.43
N THR A 121 -9.96 13.99 9.17
CA THR A 121 -9.68 14.96 10.23
C THR A 121 -8.89 16.15 9.67
N THR A 122 -9.19 17.35 10.13
CA THR A 122 -8.45 18.56 9.75
C THR A 122 -7.02 18.54 10.33
N ALA A 123 -6.06 19.20 9.68
CA ALA A 123 -4.72 19.33 10.23
C ALA A 123 -4.73 20.03 11.58
N LYS A 124 -5.58 21.05 11.74
CA LYS A 124 -5.77 21.78 13.01
C LYS A 124 -6.23 20.86 14.15
N ASP A 125 -7.20 19.97 13.89
CA ASP A 125 -7.72 19.08 14.92
C ASP A 125 -6.71 18.00 15.31
N LEU A 126 -5.91 17.50 14.36
CA LEU A 126 -4.81 16.55 14.62
C LEU A 126 -3.72 17.21 15.48
N VAL A 127 -3.24 18.39 15.09
CA VAL A 127 -2.23 19.15 15.84
C VAL A 127 -2.71 19.47 17.25
N LYS A 128 -3.95 19.98 17.37
CA LYS A 128 -4.58 20.28 18.66
C LYS A 128 -4.65 19.04 19.55
N ARG A 129 -5.09 17.92 19.01
CA ARG A 129 -5.23 16.67 19.75
C ARG A 129 -3.88 16.14 20.24
N ALA A 130 -2.85 16.13 19.39
CA ALA A 130 -1.51 15.71 19.78
C ALA A 130 -0.94 16.61 20.90
N TYR A 131 -1.13 17.92 20.79
CA TYR A 131 -0.72 18.87 21.82
C TYR A 131 -1.45 18.63 23.16
N GLU A 132 -2.80 18.50 23.14
CA GLU A 132 -3.62 18.22 24.32
C GLU A 132 -3.25 16.90 25.00
N TRP A 133 -2.81 15.90 24.24
CA TRP A 133 -2.33 14.62 24.76
C TRP A 133 -0.93 14.66 25.35
N GLY A 134 -0.23 15.79 25.22
CA GLY A 134 1.13 15.98 25.73
C GLY A 134 2.21 15.35 24.86
N HIS A 135 1.94 15.08 23.59
CA HIS A 135 2.96 14.67 22.63
C HIS A 135 3.98 15.80 22.42
N LYS A 136 5.19 15.46 21.99
CA LYS A 136 6.24 16.43 21.69
C LYS A 136 6.16 16.98 20.28
N ALA A 137 5.61 16.19 19.36
CA ALA A 137 5.43 16.56 17.96
C ALA A 137 4.39 15.66 17.29
N ILE A 138 3.95 16.08 16.09
CA ILE A 138 3.19 15.27 15.14
C ILE A 138 3.68 15.59 13.73
N ALA A 139 3.80 14.58 12.87
CA ALA A 139 4.03 14.79 11.44
C ALA A 139 2.71 14.93 10.70
N ILE A 140 2.72 15.72 9.63
CA ILE A 140 1.64 15.77 8.63
C ILE A 140 2.21 15.20 7.35
N THR A 141 1.68 14.06 6.92
CA THR A 141 2.24 13.23 5.83
C THR A 141 1.17 12.74 4.88
N ASP A 142 0.43 13.68 4.28
CA ASP A 142 -0.62 13.36 3.32
C ASP A 142 -0.09 12.70 2.05
N HIS A 143 -0.91 11.89 1.37
CA HIS A 143 -0.56 11.15 0.16
C HIS A 143 -0.18 12.07 -1.00
N GLY A 144 1.11 12.18 -1.30
CA GLY A 144 1.65 12.88 -2.47
C GLY A 144 1.41 14.38 -2.51
N VAL A 145 0.91 14.99 -1.43
CA VAL A 145 0.52 16.40 -1.37
C VAL A 145 0.98 17.08 -0.09
N VAL A 146 0.95 18.41 -0.08
CA VAL A 146 1.39 19.25 1.05
C VAL A 146 0.38 20.37 1.39
N GLN A 147 -0.85 20.25 0.93
CA GLN A 147 -1.88 21.29 1.11
C GLN A 147 -2.26 21.55 2.56
N ALA A 148 -2.05 20.60 3.47
CA ALA A 148 -2.35 20.76 4.89
C ALA A 148 -1.33 21.64 5.65
N PHE A 149 -0.15 21.93 5.06
CA PHE A 149 0.92 22.67 5.75
C PHE A 149 0.51 24.05 6.24
N PRO A 150 -0.18 24.91 5.47
CA PRO A 150 -0.64 26.20 5.96
C PRO A 150 -1.57 26.08 7.17
N GLU A 151 -2.55 25.15 7.13
CA GLU A 151 -3.47 24.93 8.23
C GLU A 151 -2.74 24.45 9.50
N ALA A 152 -1.79 23.53 9.36
CA ALA A 152 -0.96 23.05 10.47
C ALA A 152 -0.08 24.17 11.06
N ASN A 153 0.51 25.01 10.20
CA ASN A 153 1.33 26.15 10.64
C ASN A 153 0.51 27.20 11.38
N HIS A 154 -0.70 27.49 10.93
CA HIS A 154 -1.62 28.44 11.59
C HIS A 154 -2.07 27.99 12.99
N CYS A 155 -1.81 26.76 13.40
CA CYS A 155 -2.03 26.33 14.78
C CYS A 155 -1.20 27.11 15.82
N PHE A 156 -0.09 27.75 15.40
CA PHE A 156 0.79 28.55 16.25
C PHE A 156 0.52 30.07 16.17
N ASP A 157 -0.49 30.49 15.43
CA ASP A 157 -0.82 31.91 15.27
C ASP A 157 -1.31 32.52 16.58
N ALA A 158 -0.98 33.78 16.81
CA ALA A 158 -1.43 34.54 17.98
C ALA A 158 -2.97 34.67 18.04
N TRP A 159 -3.64 34.67 16.88
CA TRP A 159 -5.07 34.77 16.74
C TRP A 159 -5.64 33.49 16.11
N GLY A 160 -6.42 32.76 16.89
CA GLY A 160 -7.07 31.55 16.39
C GLY A 160 -6.22 30.29 16.33
N GLY A 161 -4.95 30.35 16.75
CA GLY A 161 -4.10 29.18 16.92
C GLY A 161 -4.58 28.27 18.05
N CYS A 162 -4.18 27.01 18.02
CA CYS A 162 -4.56 26.00 19.02
C CYS A 162 -3.38 25.51 19.86
N VAL A 163 -2.16 25.94 19.55
CA VAL A 163 -0.91 25.66 20.27
C VAL A 163 -0.27 26.98 20.66
N PRO A 164 0.17 27.19 21.92
CA PRO A 164 0.90 28.40 22.32
C PRO A 164 2.18 28.57 21.49
N LYS A 165 2.46 29.79 21.06
CA LYS A 165 3.60 30.11 20.19
C LYS A 165 4.95 29.81 20.83
N ASP A 166 5.02 29.88 22.16
CA ASP A 166 6.19 29.60 22.99
C ASP A 166 6.28 28.14 23.44
N SER A 167 5.42 27.27 22.93
CA SER A 167 5.43 25.84 23.22
C SER A 167 6.60 25.16 22.55
N ASP A 168 7.17 24.15 23.23
CA ASP A 168 8.17 23.23 22.66
C ASP A 168 7.57 22.20 21.68
N PHE A 169 6.25 22.18 21.50
CA PHE A 169 5.56 21.29 20.57
C PHE A 169 5.92 21.63 19.13
N LYS A 170 6.10 20.59 18.29
CA LYS A 170 6.50 20.77 16.89
C LYS A 170 5.53 20.07 15.93
N VAL A 171 5.27 20.73 14.81
CA VAL A 171 4.72 20.08 13.62
C VAL A 171 5.86 19.72 12.69
N LEU A 172 5.95 18.45 12.31
CA LEU A 172 6.91 17.95 11.33
C LEU A 172 6.21 17.92 9.98
N TYR A 173 6.83 18.52 8.97
CA TYR A 173 6.28 18.65 7.63
C TYR A 173 6.84 17.57 6.73
N GLY A 174 5.95 16.77 6.13
CA GLY A 174 6.33 15.68 5.26
C GLY A 174 5.23 15.31 4.28
N MET A 175 5.44 14.23 3.55
CA MET A 175 4.43 13.59 2.72
C MET A 175 4.61 12.09 2.72
N GLU A 176 3.54 11.35 2.51
CA GLU A 176 3.62 9.97 2.07
C GLU A 176 3.74 9.93 0.55
N ALA A 177 4.93 9.63 0.07
CA ALA A 177 5.23 9.58 -1.35
C ALA A 177 4.80 8.26 -1.97
N TYR A 178 4.34 8.30 -3.21
CA TYR A 178 4.24 7.12 -4.08
C TYR A 178 5.59 6.89 -4.75
N LEU A 179 6.49 6.23 -4.03
CA LEU A 179 7.87 5.98 -4.45
C LEU A 179 7.93 4.97 -5.59
N VAL A 180 8.82 5.20 -6.54
CA VAL A 180 9.09 4.30 -7.67
C VAL A 180 10.57 3.96 -7.66
N ASP A 181 10.92 2.66 -7.68
CA ASP A 181 12.31 2.23 -7.83
C ASP A 181 12.72 2.26 -9.31
N ASP A 182 13.17 3.41 -9.77
CA ASP A 182 13.74 3.63 -11.10
C ASP A 182 15.25 3.37 -11.15
N MET A 183 15.84 2.98 -10.01
CA MET A 183 17.26 2.67 -9.88
C MET A 183 17.54 1.17 -10.00
N LYS A 184 16.50 0.33 -9.95
CA LYS A 184 16.64 -1.11 -10.15
C LYS A 184 16.96 -1.37 -11.61
N GLY A 185 18.12 -2.02 -11.85
CA GLY A 185 18.54 -2.43 -13.18
C GLY A 185 17.60 -3.45 -13.81
N ILE A 186 17.55 -3.48 -15.13
CA ILE A 186 16.93 -4.57 -15.92
C ILE A 186 17.75 -5.85 -15.76
N VAL A 187 19.05 -5.67 -15.56
CA VAL A 187 20.03 -6.74 -15.34
C VAL A 187 20.56 -6.66 -13.91
N THR A 188 20.41 -7.73 -13.16
CA THR A 188 20.99 -7.86 -11.82
C THR A 188 22.42 -8.41 -11.94
N ASN A 189 23.36 -7.89 -11.12
CA ASN A 189 24.78 -8.26 -11.10
C ASN A 189 25.42 -8.18 -12.50
N SER A 190 25.13 -7.12 -13.23
CA SER A 190 25.74 -6.85 -14.53
C SER A 190 27.25 -6.63 -14.39
N GLN A 191 28.02 -7.16 -15.32
CA GLN A 191 29.47 -7.05 -15.42
C GLN A 191 29.89 -6.74 -16.87
N GLY A 192 29.08 -6.00 -17.62
CA GLY A 192 29.34 -5.63 -18.99
C GLY A 192 29.24 -6.81 -20.00
N GLN A 193 28.46 -7.85 -19.66
CA GLN A 193 28.24 -8.97 -20.58
C GLN A 193 27.60 -8.49 -21.89
N PRO A 194 28.01 -9.04 -23.07
CA PRO A 194 27.39 -8.67 -24.34
C PRO A 194 25.95 -9.17 -24.43
N ILE A 195 25.07 -8.41 -25.10
CA ILE A 195 23.66 -8.76 -25.28
C ILE A 195 23.42 -9.92 -26.26
N ASP A 196 24.41 -10.32 -27.00
CA ASP A 196 24.36 -11.45 -27.94
C ASP A 196 25.25 -12.64 -27.51
N GLY A 197 25.53 -12.72 -26.21
CA GLY A 197 26.31 -13.81 -25.62
C GLY A 197 25.53 -15.12 -25.49
N LYS A 198 25.88 -15.87 -24.44
CA LYS A 198 25.22 -17.13 -24.08
C LYS A 198 24.17 -16.82 -22.99
N PHE A 199 22.98 -17.31 -23.21
CA PHE A 199 21.89 -17.13 -22.29
C PHE A 199 21.20 -18.45 -21.96
N VAL A 200 20.68 -18.57 -20.74
CA VAL A 200 19.70 -19.58 -20.38
C VAL A 200 18.44 -18.88 -19.97
N VAL A 201 17.43 -19.03 -20.80
CA VAL A 201 16.07 -18.49 -20.51
C VAL A 201 15.29 -19.59 -19.83
N PHE A 202 14.72 -19.30 -18.66
CA PHE A 202 14.07 -20.30 -17.84
C PHE A 202 12.80 -19.76 -17.19
N ASP A 203 11.97 -20.69 -16.77
CA ASP A 203 10.74 -20.48 -16.03
C ASP A 203 10.56 -21.61 -15.02
N ILE A 204 9.89 -21.38 -13.91
CA ILE A 204 9.59 -22.38 -12.89
C ILE A 204 8.12 -22.39 -12.53
N GLU A 205 7.61 -23.59 -12.23
CA GLU A 205 6.31 -23.73 -11.57
C GLU A 205 6.53 -24.14 -10.11
N THR A 206 5.67 -23.62 -9.21
CA THR A 206 5.86 -23.74 -7.78
C THR A 206 4.55 -24.06 -7.06
N THR A 207 4.62 -24.56 -5.81
CA THR A 207 3.44 -24.81 -4.97
C THR A 207 2.80 -23.54 -4.41
N GLY A 208 3.40 -22.36 -4.65
CA GLY A 208 2.92 -21.04 -4.17
C GLY A 208 3.96 -19.96 -4.40
N PHE A 209 3.82 -18.81 -3.76
CA PHE A 209 4.59 -17.60 -4.10
C PHE A 209 5.82 -17.36 -3.21
N SER A 210 5.95 -18.06 -2.08
CA SER A 210 7.01 -17.83 -1.11
C SER A 210 8.16 -18.85 -1.29
N PRO A 211 9.41 -18.43 -1.63
CA PRO A 211 10.54 -19.33 -1.75
C PRO A 211 10.95 -19.99 -0.41
N LEU A 212 10.52 -19.43 0.75
CA LEU A 212 10.82 -20.00 2.06
C LEU A 212 9.90 -21.17 2.42
N THR A 213 8.63 -21.10 2.03
CA THR A 213 7.59 -22.07 2.46
C THR A 213 7.07 -22.92 1.32
N CYS A 214 7.21 -22.48 0.06
CA CYS A 214 6.75 -23.19 -1.12
C CYS A 214 7.89 -23.89 -1.83
N GLN A 215 7.55 -24.86 -2.70
CA GLN A 215 8.51 -25.72 -3.38
C GLN A 215 8.40 -25.56 -4.89
N ILE A 216 9.50 -25.78 -5.60
CA ILE A 216 9.50 -25.89 -7.06
C ILE A 216 8.89 -27.24 -7.46
N ILE A 217 8.04 -27.26 -8.48
CA ILE A 217 7.40 -28.48 -9.03
C ILE A 217 7.76 -28.75 -10.50
N GLU A 218 8.22 -27.73 -11.24
CA GLU A 218 8.77 -27.88 -12.59
C GLU A 218 9.86 -26.83 -12.82
N ILE A 219 10.91 -27.20 -13.57
CA ILE A 219 11.91 -26.28 -14.13
C ILE A 219 11.96 -26.50 -15.63
N GLY A 220 11.70 -25.43 -16.39
CA GLY A 220 11.84 -25.39 -17.83
C GLY A 220 12.90 -24.37 -18.22
N ALA A 221 13.83 -24.74 -19.09
CA ALA A 221 14.83 -23.81 -19.57
C ALA A 221 15.25 -24.11 -21.02
N VAL A 222 15.71 -23.07 -21.71
CA VAL A 222 16.30 -23.17 -23.04
C VAL A 222 17.59 -22.38 -23.09
N ARG A 223 18.60 -22.94 -23.75
CA ARG A 223 19.87 -22.26 -24.03
C ARG A 223 19.76 -21.49 -25.33
N VAL A 224 20.16 -20.22 -25.29
CA VAL A 224 20.19 -19.34 -26.47
C VAL A 224 21.64 -18.94 -26.74
N GLU A 225 22.11 -19.23 -27.93
CA GLU A 225 23.43 -18.81 -28.43
C GLU A 225 23.27 -18.17 -29.83
N ASN A 226 23.84 -16.99 -30.03
CA ASN A 226 23.71 -16.23 -31.27
C ASN A 226 22.30 -16.06 -31.80
N GLY A 227 21.34 -15.84 -30.87
CA GLY A 227 19.93 -15.63 -31.19
C GLY A 227 19.13 -16.90 -31.56
N VAL A 228 19.72 -18.09 -31.37
CA VAL A 228 19.10 -19.38 -31.68
C VAL A 228 19.00 -20.25 -30.42
N ILE A 229 17.89 -20.95 -30.24
CA ILE A 229 17.72 -21.95 -29.18
C ILE A 229 18.54 -23.18 -29.59
N THR A 230 19.53 -23.55 -28.77
CA THR A 230 20.46 -24.63 -29.05
C THR A 230 20.24 -25.87 -28.19
N ASP A 231 19.64 -25.75 -27.04
CA ASP A 231 19.41 -26.84 -26.09
C ASP A 231 18.21 -26.59 -25.19
N ARG A 232 17.67 -27.64 -24.58
CA ARG A 232 16.49 -27.58 -23.70
C ARG A 232 16.69 -28.38 -22.42
N PHE A 233 16.25 -27.88 -21.32
CA PHE A 233 16.15 -28.55 -20.03
C PHE A 233 14.69 -28.50 -19.57
N SER A 234 14.11 -29.65 -19.24
CA SER A 234 12.72 -29.71 -18.75
C SER A 234 12.60 -30.90 -17.80
N THR A 235 12.15 -30.61 -16.58
CA THR A 235 11.99 -31.66 -15.58
C THR A 235 10.94 -31.28 -14.56
N PHE A 236 10.12 -32.25 -14.16
CA PHE A 236 9.34 -32.13 -12.93
C PHE A 236 10.25 -32.29 -11.71
N VAL A 237 9.83 -31.68 -10.61
CA VAL A 237 10.51 -31.76 -9.31
C VAL A 237 9.50 -32.22 -8.27
N ASN A 238 9.85 -33.26 -7.50
CA ASN A 238 9.02 -33.72 -6.40
C ASN A 238 9.10 -32.74 -5.23
N PRO A 239 8.00 -32.01 -4.90
CA PRO A 239 8.02 -31.01 -3.84
C PRO A 239 8.03 -31.62 -2.42
N LYS A 240 7.79 -32.93 -2.28
CA LYS A 240 7.61 -33.65 -0.99
C LYS A 240 6.43 -33.14 -0.13
N VAL A 241 5.59 -32.30 -0.70
CA VAL A 241 4.35 -31.78 -0.10
C VAL A 241 3.24 -31.84 -1.14
N PRO A 242 1.97 -31.94 -0.72
CA PRO A 242 0.86 -31.91 -1.68
C PRO A 242 0.80 -30.59 -2.44
N ILE A 243 0.48 -30.66 -3.73
CA ILE A 243 0.24 -29.47 -4.56
C ILE A 243 -1.12 -28.89 -4.21
N PRO A 244 -1.20 -27.59 -3.81
CA PRO A 244 -2.48 -26.97 -3.52
C PRO A 244 -3.41 -26.97 -4.75
N TYR A 245 -4.69 -27.29 -4.56
CA TYR A 245 -5.68 -27.36 -5.65
C TYR A 245 -5.68 -26.11 -6.56
N ARG A 246 -5.50 -24.93 -6.00
CA ARG A 246 -5.40 -23.67 -6.75
C ARG A 246 -4.19 -23.66 -7.70
N ILE A 247 -3.08 -24.24 -7.29
CA ILE A 247 -1.85 -24.35 -8.14
C ILE A 247 -2.08 -25.38 -9.24
N GLU A 248 -2.71 -26.53 -8.92
CA GLU A 248 -3.09 -27.52 -9.93
C GLU A 248 -4.01 -26.89 -11.00
N GLN A 249 -4.99 -26.07 -10.61
CA GLN A 249 -5.86 -25.37 -11.55
C GLN A 249 -5.10 -24.33 -12.39
N LEU A 250 -4.03 -23.74 -11.88
CA LEU A 250 -3.25 -22.73 -12.58
C LEU A 250 -2.25 -23.36 -13.55
N THR A 251 -1.49 -24.38 -13.08
CA THR A 251 -0.35 -24.96 -13.81
C THR A 251 -0.72 -26.25 -14.54
N SER A 252 -1.87 -26.84 -14.24
CA SER A 252 -2.27 -28.18 -14.66
C SER A 252 -1.32 -29.31 -14.19
N ILE A 253 -0.44 -29.03 -13.22
CA ILE A 253 0.46 -30.01 -12.62
C ILE A 253 -0.20 -30.53 -11.34
N ASN A 254 -0.33 -31.85 -11.23
CA ASN A 254 -0.89 -32.52 -10.07
C ASN A 254 0.11 -33.46 -9.38
N ASP A 255 -0.23 -33.93 -8.18
CA ASP A 255 0.65 -34.78 -7.37
C ASP A 255 1.13 -36.02 -8.11
N SER A 256 0.29 -36.65 -8.96
CA SER A 256 0.67 -37.85 -9.70
C SER A 256 1.77 -37.63 -10.74
N MET A 257 1.91 -36.39 -11.24
CA MET A 257 2.95 -36.03 -12.23
C MET A 257 4.32 -35.82 -11.61
N VAL A 258 4.37 -35.44 -10.34
CA VAL A 258 5.62 -35.10 -9.64
C VAL A 258 6.06 -36.13 -8.61
N MET A 259 5.20 -37.09 -8.27
CA MET A 259 5.45 -38.06 -7.19
C MET A 259 6.71 -38.91 -7.41
N ASP A 260 6.96 -39.32 -8.66
CA ASP A 260 8.12 -40.14 -9.05
C ASP A 260 9.29 -39.30 -9.58
N ALA A 261 9.16 -37.97 -9.63
CA ALA A 261 10.22 -37.06 -10.06
C ALA A 261 11.32 -36.97 -8.99
N PRO A 262 12.56 -36.65 -9.40
CA PRO A 262 13.64 -36.34 -8.48
C PRO A 262 13.29 -35.08 -7.65
N ASP A 263 13.88 -34.96 -6.47
CA ASP A 263 13.73 -33.76 -5.65
C ASP A 263 14.65 -32.62 -6.09
N ILE A 264 14.42 -31.43 -5.54
CA ILE A 264 15.18 -30.22 -5.87
C ILE A 264 16.66 -30.35 -5.52
N GLN A 265 17.04 -31.19 -4.55
CA GLN A 265 18.42 -31.39 -4.17
C GLN A 265 19.20 -32.11 -5.29
N THR A 266 18.52 -32.97 -6.03
CA THR A 266 19.08 -33.68 -7.21
C THR A 266 19.06 -32.80 -8.45
N ILE A 267 17.99 -32.05 -8.67
CA ILE A 267 17.75 -31.31 -9.92
C ILE A 267 18.51 -29.99 -9.96
N LEU A 268 18.62 -29.28 -8.85
CA LEU A 268 19.21 -27.93 -8.82
C LEU A 268 20.67 -27.94 -9.32
N PRO A 269 21.56 -28.86 -8.89
CA PRO A 269 22.93 -28.93 -9.43
C PRO A 269 22.96 -29.15 -10.95
N GLN A 270 22.08 -29.98 -11.50
CA GLN A 270 21.99 -30.24 -12.94
C GLN A 270 21.50 -28.99 -13.70
N PHE A 271 20.54 -28.28 -13.15
CA PHE A 271 20.06 -27.01 -13.73
C PHE A 271 21.19 -25.97 -13.72
N LEU A 272 21.93 -25.83 -12.61
CA LEU A 272 23.04 -24.89 -12.51
C LEU A 272 24.19 -25.24 -13.47
N GLU A 273 24.45 -26.52 -13.69
CA GLU A 273 25.40 -26.99 -14.73
C GLU A 273 24.90 -26.60 -16.13
N PHE A 274 23.61 -26.76 -16.41
CA PHE A 274 22.99 -26.28 -17.63
C PHE A 274 23.14 -24.77 -17.82
N CYS A 275 23.11 -23.97 -16.74
CA CYS A 275 23.29 -22.52 -16.75
C CYS A 275 24.77 -22.07 -16.80
N ALA A 276 25.73 -22.99 -16.68
CA ALA A 276 27.15 -22.64 -16.53
C ALA A 276 27.67 -21.77 -17.68
N GLY A 277 28.27 -20.63 -17.34
CA GLY A 277 28.85 -19.68 -18.31
C GLY A 277 27.84 -18.89 -19.13
N ALA A 278 26.56 -18.93 -18.77
CA ALA A 278 25.48 -18.15 -19.41
C ALA A 278 24.90 -17.11 -18.47
N VAL A 279 24.33 -16.03 -19.02
CA VAL A 279 23.47 -15.11 -18.31
C VAL A 279 22.05 -15.70 -18.20
N MET A 280 21.47 -15.71 -17.02
CA MET A 280 20.12 -16.22 -16.82
C MET A 280 19.09 -15.18 -17.25
N VAL A 281 17.98 -15.61 -17.80
CA VAL A 281 16.90 -14.73 -18.27
C VAL A 281 15.56 -15.32 -17.86
N ALA A 282 14.66 -14.52 -17.29
CA ALA A 282 13.29 -14.95 -17.00
C ALA A 282 12.29 -13.80 -17.18
N HIS A 283 11.01 -14.14 -17.20
CA HIS A 283 9.93 -13.17 -17.31
C HIS A 283 9.36 -12.84 -15.93
N ASN A 284 9.68 -11.67 -15.37
CA ASN A 284 9.55 -11.31 -13.96
C ASN A 284 10.59 -12.07 -13.09
N ALA A 285 11.83 -12.00 -13.54
CA ALA A 285 12.96 -12.82 -13.10
C ALA A 285 13.21 -12.87 -11.58
N ASP A 286 12.81 -11.85 -10.82
CA ASP A 286 12.96 -11.87 -9.37
C ASP A 286 12.18 -13.01 -8.71
N PHE A 287 11.02 -13.37 -9.25
CA PHE A 287 10.23 -14.49 -8.74
C PHE A 287 11.00 -15.80 -8.89
N ASP A 288 11.39 -16.15 -10.10
CA ASP A 288 12.09 -17.40 -10.40
C ASP A 288 13.44 -17.47 -9.68
N MET A 289 14.21 -16.39 -9.75
CA MET A 289 15.52 -16.32 -9.12
C MET A 289 15.43 -16.40 -7.58
N SER A 290 14.37 -15.91 -6.97
CA SER A 290 14.18 -16.01 -5.52
C SER A 290 14.13 -17.48 -5.06
N PHE A 291 13.42 -18.34 -5.79
CA PHE A 291 13.36 -19.77 -5.52
C PHE A 291 14.70 -20.47 -5.79
N ILE A 292 15.37 -20.15 -6.91
CA ILE A 292 16.69 -20.71 -7.23
C ILE A 292 17.70 -20.32 -6.14
N ILE A 293 17.80 -19.05 -5.78
CA ILE A 293 18.76 -18.56 -4.79
C ILE A 293 18.49 -19.16 -3.40
N GLU A 294 17.22 -19.26 -2.97
CA GLU A 294 16.88 -19.87 -1.68
C GLU A 294 17.24 -21.36 -1.64
N ASN A 295 16.99 -22.10 -2.72
CA ASN A 295 17.38 -23.51 -2.79
C ASN A 295 18.93 -23.68 -2.90
N CYS A 296 19.63 -22.75 -3.55
CA CYS A 296 21.09 -22.69 -3.51
C CYS A 296 21.61 -22.49 -2.09
N LYS A 297 21.02 -21.53 -1.35
CA LYS A 297 21.35 -21.24 0.06
C LYS A 297 21.19 -22.50 0.93
N ARG A 298 20.05 -23.21 0.81
CA ARG A 298 19.77 -24.45 1.55
C ARG A 298 20.76 -25.57 1.25
N GLN A 299 21.33 -25.61 0.05
CA GLN A 299 22.28 -26.63 -0.39
C GLN A 299 23.74 -26.18 -0.29
N GLY A 300 24.03 -24.96 0.19
CA GLY A 300 25.38 -24.42 0.27
C GLY A 300 26.02 -24.16 -1.10
N LEU A 301 25.20 -23.91 -2.12
CA LEU A 301 25.64 -23.58 -3.49
C LEU A 301 25.82 -22.06 -3.66
N PRO A 302 26.53 -21.59 -4.71
CA PRO A 302 26.65 -20.18 -5.03
C PRO A 302 25.28 -19.51 -5.15
N GLN A 303 25.19 -18.23 -4.72
CA GLN A 303 23.93 -17.48 -4.69
C GLN A 303 23.96 -16.21 -5.57
N GLU A 304 25.12 -15.88 -6.13
CA GLU A 304 25.28 -14.70 -6.99
C GLU A 304 25.25 -15.10 -8.47
N TYR A 305 24.26 -14.59 -9.17
CA TYR A 305 24.04 -14.83 -10.59
C TYR A 305 23.80 -13.52 -11.32
N THR A 306 24.27 -13.41 -12.56
CA THR A 306 23.83 -12.37 -13.48
C THR A 306 22.54 -12.82 -14.15
N TYR A 307 21.48 -12.01 -14.03
CA TYR A 307 20.22 -12.33 -14.69
C TYR A 307 19.49 -11.09 -15.22
N VAL A 308 18.69 -11.31 -16.25
CA VAL A 308 17.92 -10.29 -16.99
C VAL A 308 16.44 -10.49 -16.75
N ASP A 309 15.72 -9.39 -16.44
CA ASP A 309 14.26 -9.38 -16.39
C ASP A 309 13.65 -8.90 -17.71
N THR A 310 12.99 -9.80 -18.44
CA THR A 310 12.34 -9.45 -19.71
C THR A 310 11.12 -8.55 -19.53
N VAL A 311 10.50 -8.48 -18.33
CA VAL A 311 9.47 -7.48 -18.01
C VAL A 311 10.09 -6.08 -17.97
N GLY A 312 11.29 -5.95 -17.39
CA GLY A 312 12.06 -4.71 -17.41
C GLY A 312 12.40 -4.28 -18.83
N MET A 313 12.91 -5.21 -19.65
CA MET A 313 13.16 -4.94 -21.08
C MET A 313 11.88 -4.52 -21.82
N ALA A 314 10.76 -5.22 -21.60
CA ALA A 314 9.48 -4.89 -22.25
C ALA A 314 8.97 -3.49 -21.88
N ARG A 315 9.15 -3.06 -20.64
CA ARG A 315 8.80 -1.70 -20.21
C ARG A 315 9.61 -0.63 -20.95
N PHE A 316 10.88 -0.91 -21.18
CA PHE A 316 11.80 -0.04 -21.89
C PHE A 316 11.54 -0.02 -23.41
N LEU A 317 11.44 -1.20 -24.02
CA LEU A 317 11.39 -1.36 -25.47
C LEU A 317 9.99 -1.15 -26.05
N LEU A 318 8.93 -1.47 -25.29
CA LEU A 318 7.52 -1.42 -25.72
C LEU A 318 6.71 -0.36 -24.90
N PRO A 319 7.04 0.91 -24.99
CA PRO A 319 6.44 1.94 -24.14
C PRO A 319 4.93 2.15 -24.38
N ALA A 320 4.38 1.63 -25.47
CA ALA A 320 2.93 1.69 -25.76
C ALA A 320 2.11 0.67 -24.94
N LEU A 321 2.71 -0.42 -24.44
CA LEU A 321 2.00 -1.43 -23.69
C LEU A 321 1.58 -0.92 -22.30
N ASN A 322 0.40 -1.36 -21.86
CA ASN A 322 -0.12 -1.07 -20.52
C ASN A 322 -0.01 -2.27 -19.55
N ARG A 323 0.20 -3.47 -20.07
CA ARG A 323 0.37 -4.74 -19.33
C ARG A 323 1.56 -5.48 -19.91
N PHE A 324 2.30 -6.17 -19.05
CA PHE A 324 3.54 -6.85 -19.40
C PHE A 324 3.51 -8.34 -19.00
N LYS A 325 2.32 -8.97 -19.07
CA LYS A 325 2.20 -10.42 -18.98
C LYS A 325 2.82 -11.07 -20.21
N LEU A 326 3.31 -12.30 -20.08
CA LEU A 326 4.01 -13.03 -21.13
C LEU A 326 3.21 -13.06 -22.44
N ASP A 327 1.92 -13.42 -22.38
CA ASP A 327 1.00 -13.44 -23.51
C ASP A 327 0.88 -12.10 -24.24
N THR A 328 0.80 -11.03 -23.46
CA THR A 328 0.66 -9.66 -23.99
C THR A 328 1.95 -9.20 -24.68
N VAL A 329 3.10 -9.52 -24.09
CA VAL A 329 4.41 -9.17 -24.65
C VAL A 329 4.70 -10.01 -25.89
N ALA A 330 4.45 -11.34 -25.85
CA ALA A 330 4.60 -12.24 -26.99
C ALA A 330 3.82 -11.72 -28.20
N LYS A 331 2.53 -11.43 -28.02
CA LYS A 331 1.69 -10.85 -29.08
C LYS A 331 2.26 -9.54 -29.65
N ALA A 332 2.79 -8.68 -28.79
CA ALA A 332 3.31 -7.36 -29.21
C ALA A 332 4.55 -7.47 -30.08
N VAL A 333 5.37 -8.52 -29.91
CA VAL A 333 6.60 -8.75 -30.70
C VAL A 333 6.44 -9.86 -31.77
N GLY A 334 5.18 -10.36 -31.96
CA GLY A 334 4.87 -11.34 -32.99
C GLY A 334 5.38 -12.77 -32.69
N VAL A 335 5.49 -13.11 -31.41
CA VAL A 335 5.84 -14.47 -30.95
C VAL A 335 4.55 -15.23 -30.64
N SER A 336 4.46 -16.50 -31.10
CA SER A 336 3.34 -17.39 -30.78
C SER A 336 3.52 -18.05 -29.42
N LEU A 337 2.41 -18.25 -28.71
CA LEU A 337 2.39 -18.94 -27.44
C LEU A 337 1.31 -20.02 -27.50
N ASP A 338 1.69 -21.19 -28.04
CA ASP A 338 0.76 -22.26 -28.41
C ASP A 338 0.37 -23.16 -27.21
N HIS A 339 1.21 -23.23 -26.17
CA HIS A 339 0.95 -24.02 -24.96
C HIS A 339 1.33 -23.21 -23.71
N HIS A 340 0.34 -22.71 -22.98
CA HIS A 340 0.53 -22.03 -21.71
C HIS A 340 0.64 -23.03 -20.55
N HIS A 341 1.39 -22.62 -19.50
CA HIS A 341 1.50 -23.31 -18.21
C HIS A 341 2.31 -24.61 -18.22
N ARG A 342 3.33 -24.68 -19.07
CA ARG A 342 4.44 -25.61 -18.95
C ARG A 342 5.72 -24.80 -18.95
N ALA A 343 6.53 -24.95 -17.91
CA ALA A 343 7.70 -24.12 -17.69
C ALA A 343 8.66 -24.08 -18.90
N VAL A 344 8.83 -25.18 -19.62
CA VAL A 344 9.71 -25.21 -20.81
C VAL A 344 9.12 -24.45 -22.00
N ASP A 345 7.80 -24.43 -22.17
CA ASP A 345 7.13 -23.72 -23.26
C ASP A 345 7.10 -22.22 -22.99
N ASP A 346 6.86 -21.82 -21.73
CA ASP A 346 6.93 -20.42 -21.28
C ASP A 346 8.39 -19.90 -21.36
N ALA A 347 9.38 -20.72 -21.00
CA ALA A 347 10.80 -20.42 -21.20
C ALA A 347 11.18 -20.25 -22.69
N ALA A 348 10.66 -21.12 -23.57
CA ALA A 348 10.91 -21.03 -25.00
C ALA A 348 10.27 -19.76 -25.61
N CYS A 349 9.03 -19.45 -25.25
CA CYS A 349 8.37 -18.21 -25.65
C CYS A 349 9.14 -16.98 -25.15
N THR A 350 9.57 -16.99 -23.87
CA THR A 350 10.39 -15.93 -23.28
C THR A 350 11.72 -15.79 -24.03
N ALA A 351 12.33 -16.90 -24.48
CA ALA A 351 13.56 -16.88 -25.27
C ALA A 351 13.35 -16.21 -26.64
N GLU A 352 12.28 -16.52 -27.33
CA GLU A 352 11.96 -15.88 -28.61
C GLU A 352 11.68 -14.37 -28.41
N ILE A 353 10.96 -13.98 -27.35
CA ILE A 353 10.78 -12.58 -26.99
C ILE A 353 12.13 -11.92 -26.71
N PHE A 354 12.99 -12.57 -25.93
CA PHE A 354 14.31 -12.05 -25.59
C PHE A 354 15.18 -11.82 -26.83
N VAL A 355 15.18 -12.75 -27.79
CA VAL A 355 15.89 -12.59 -29.06
C VAL A 355 15.38 -11.37 -29.83
N ARG A 356 14.06 -11.16 -29.91
CA ARG A 356 13.49 -9.94 -30.51
C ARG A 356 13.92 -8.68 -29.78
N PHE A 357 13.97 -8.73 -28.47
CA PHE A 357 14.44 -7.59 -27.66
C PHE A 357 15.92 -7.30 -27.92
N VAL A 358 16.76 -8.31 -28.06
CA VAL A 358 18.18 -8.12 -28.43
C VAL A 358 18.32 -7.43 -29.79
N GLU A 359 17.50 -7.80 -30.77
CA GLU A 359 17.46 -7.10 -32.08
C GLU A 359 17.09 -5.61 -31.90
N MET A 360 16.03 -5.33 -31.12
CA MET A 360 15.58 -3.95 -30.84
C MET A 360 16.61 -3.14 -30.03
N LEU A 361 17.42 -3.79 -29.17
CA LEU A 361 18.51 -3.13 -28.45
C LEU A 361 19.65 -2.75 -29.39
N LYS A 362 20.03 -3.63 -30.31
CA LYS A 362 21.03 -3.35 -31.33
C LYS A 362 20.65 -2.17 -32.23
N GLU A 363 19.37 -2.05 -32.59
CA GLU A 363 18.82 -0.88 -33.31
C GLU A 363 18.93 0.44 -32.54
N ARG A 364 19.16 0.36 -31.22
CA ARG A 364 19.33 1.52 -30.31
C ARG A 364 20.78 1.71 -29.85
N ASP A 365 21.73 1.05 -30.52
CA ASP A 365 23.16 1.08 -30.18
C ASP A 365 23.47 0.61 -28.76
N ILE A 366 22.67 -0.35 -28.23
CA ILE A 366 22.91 -1.00 -26.93
C ILE A 366 23.46 -2.39 -27.20
N PHE A 367 24.71 -2.64 -26.77
CA PHE A 367 25.44 -3.89 -27.08
C PHE A 367 25.93 -4.66 -25.85
N ASP A 368 25.74 -4.09 -24.66
CA ASP A 368 26.13 -4.71 -23.40
C ASP A 368 25.08 -4.44 -22.28
N MET A 369 25.17 -5.25 -21.22
CA MET A 369 24.23 -5.24 -20.10
C MET A 369 24.33 -3.99 -19.22
N ASP A 370 25.51 -3.38 -19.10
CA ASP A 370 25.70 -2.15 -18.32
C ASP A 370 25.03 -0.96 -19.02
N THR A 371 25.21 -0.85 -20.34
CA THR A 371 24.52 0.17 -21.15
C THR A 371 23.00 -0.03 -21.10
N LEU A 372 22.52 -1.29 -21.14
CA LEU A 372 21.09 -1.59 -20.98
C LEU A 372 20.57 -1.07 -19.63
N ASN A 373 21.27 -1.30 -18.52
CA ASN A 373 20.91 -0.78 -17.22
C ASN A 373 20.91 0.75 -17.15
N GLN A 374 21.91 1.39 -17.78
CA GLN A 374 22.00 2.87 -17.80
C GLN A 374 20.83 3.51 -18.55
N GLN A 375 20.36 2.89 -19.64
CA GLN A 375 19.32 3.47 -20.49
C GLN A 375 17.91 2.97 -20.19
N GLY A 376 17.77 1.79 -19.62
CA GLY A 376 16.50 1.08 -19.53
C GLY A 376 15.43 1.72 -18.64
N ASN A 377 15.81 2.45 -17.57
CA ASN A 377 14.89 2.97 -16.56
C ASN A 377 14.73 4.49 -16.59
N VAL A 378 15.32 5.20 -17.54
CA VAL A 378 15.45 6.67 -17.54
C VAL A 378 14.22 7.38 -18.13
N SER A 379 13.39 6.71 -18.94
CA SER A 379 12.28 7.39 -19.60
C SER A 379 11.10 7.66 -18.66
N VAL A 380 10.52 8.88 -18.75
CA VAL A 380 9.31 9.27 -18.01
C VAL A 380 8.16 8.27 -18.22
N ASN A 381 8.02 7.74 -19.44
CA ASN A 381 6.97 6.79 -19.77
C ASN A 381 7.18 5.43 -19.09
N THR A 382 8.43 5.00 -18.94
CA THR A 382 8.77 3.79 -18.18
C THR A 382 8.47 3.99 -16.71
N ILE A 383 8.95 5.09 -16.10
CA ILE A 383 8.71 5.44 -14.68
C ILE A 383 7.21 5.46 -14.36
N LYS A 384 6.39 6.02 -15.24
CA LYS A 384 4.93 6.03 -15.08
C LYS A 384 4.29 4.64 -15.03
N LYS A 385 4.97 3.60 -15.46
CA LYS A 385 4.47 2.22 -15.51
C LYS A 385 5.04 1.29 -14.44
N LEU A 386 6.10 1.73 -13.75
CA LEU A 386 6.68 1.00 -12.64
C LEU A 386 5.68 0.90 -11.46
N PRO A 387 5.78 -0.12 -10.61
CA PRO A 387 5.01 -0.21 -9.38
C PRO A 387 5.31 0.99 -8.47
N THR A 388 4.34 1.34 -7.64
CA THR A 388 4.48 2.39 -6.63
C THR A 388 4.42 1.79 -5.25
N TYR A 389 5.26 2.28 -4.36
CA TYR A 389 5.32 1.91 -2.96
C TYR A 389 5.18 3.15 -2.09
N HIS A 390 4.68 2.98 -0.87
CA HIS A 390 4.61 4.08 0.07
C HIS A 390 5.99 4.35 0.70
N ALA A 391 6.30 5.62 0.92
CA ALA A 391 7.49 6.05 1.67
C ALA A 391 7.20 7.39 2.35
N ILE A 392 7.60 7.54 3.60
CA ILE A 392 7.44 8.79 4.33
C ILE A 392 8.66 9.67 4.09
N ILE A 393 8.45 10.88 3.59
CA ILE A 393 9.51 11.87 3.40
C ILE A 393 9.25 13.04 4.35
N LEU A 394 10.19 13.30 5.27
CA LEU A 394 10.10 14.37 6.27
C LEU A 394 11.16 15.43 6.02
N ALA A 395 10.78 16.71 6.16
CA ALA A 395 11.71 17.83 6.13
C ALA A 395 12.35 18.03 7.52
N ARG A 396 13.68 17.99 7.61
CA ARG A 396 14.46 18.23 8.85
C ARG A 396 14.65 19.71 9.16
N ASN A 397 14.68 20.53 8.11
CA ASN A 397 15.02 21.95 8.18
C ASN A 397 14.41 22.69 6.99
N GLU A 398 14.70 24.00 6.87
CA GLU A 398 14.17 24.85 5.81
C GLU A 398 14.64 24.41 4.40
N THR A 399 15.89 23.97 4.26
CA THR A 399 16.41 23.41 3.00
C THR A 399 15.60 22.18 2.60
N GLY A 400 15.35 21.27 3.56
CA GLY A 400 14.50 20.08 3.35
C GLY A 400 13.08 20.44 2.97
N ARG A 401 12.48 21.48 3.56
CA ARG A 401 11.13 21.92 3.17
C ARG A 401 11.08 22.38 1.72
N VAL A 402 12.05 23.16 1.27
CA VAL A 402 12.16 23.57 -0.13
C VAL A 402 12.40 22.37 -1.05
N ASN A 403 13.28 21.45 -0.64
CA ASN A 403 13.59 20.25 -1.41
C ASN A 403 12.40 19.27 -1.46
N LEU A 404 11.53 19.24 -0.44
CA LEU A 404 10.29 18.46 -0.46
C LEU A 404 9.31 18.93 -1.54
N TYR A 405 9.19 20.25 -1.75
CA TYR A 405 8.26 20.79 -2.74
C TYR A 405 8.63 20.45 -4.20
N LYS A 406 9.92 20.20 -4.48
CA LYS A 406 10.37 19.85 -5.83
C LYS A 406 9.87 18.47 -6.28
N PRO A 407 10.08 17.37 -5.52
CA PRO A 407 9.48 16.07 -5.83
C PRO A 407 7.95 16.12 -5.88
N VAL A 408 7.28 16.86 -4.98
CA VAL A 408 5.82 17.05 -5.03
C VAL A 408 5.42 17.65 -6.37
N SER A 409 6.03 18.75 -6.78
CA SER A 409 5.70 19.41 -8.05
C SER A 409 5.98 18.51 -9.26
N GLN A 410 7.14 17.87 -9.31
CA GLN A 410 7.51 17.00 -10.43
C GLN A 410 6.65 15.73 -10.50
N SER A 411 6.24 15.15 -9.35
CA SER A 411 5.38 13.98 -9.32
C SER A 411 4.02 14.25 -9.95
N HIS A 412 3.47 15.44 -9.76
CA HIS A 412 2.20 15.86 -10.37
C HIS A 412 2.36 16.31 -11.83
N LEU A 413 3.38 17.09 -12.16
CA LEU A 413 3.54 17.67 -13.50
C LEU A 413 4.16 16.71 -14.51
N LYS A 414 5.14 15.89 -14.07
CA LYS A 414 5.94 15.06 -14.97
C LYS A 414 5.63 13.57 -14.86
N TYR A 415 5.44 13.06 -13.64
CA TYR A 415 5.37 11.62 -13.37
C TYR A 415 3.97 11.13 -12.99
N TYR A 416 2.93 11.96 -13.12
CA TYR A 416 1.57 11.59 -12.77
C TYR A 416 0.99 10.50 -13.69
N ARG A 417 0.52 9.41 -13.09
CA ARG A 417 -0.35 8.41 -13.73
C ARG A 417 -1.20 7.74 -12.66
N ARG A 418 -2.48 8.11 -12.56
CA ARG A 418 -3.44 7.73 -11.51
C ARG A 418 -3.08 8.27 -10.12
N ARG A 419 -1.78 8.41 -9.81
CA ARG A 419 -1.22 8.98 -8.57
C ARG A 419 0.11 9.66 -8.87
N PRO A 420 0.54 10.63 -8.05
CA PRO A 420 1.79 11.35 -8.27
C PRO A 420 2.98 10.47 -7.85
N ARG A 421 3.80 10.06 -8.82
CA ARG A 421 4.94 9.18 -8.62
C ARG A 421 6.21 9.96 -8.31
N VAL A 422 6.95 9.50 -7.32
CA VAL A 422 8.27 10.04 -6.97
C VAL A 422 9.33 9.00 -7.28
N PRO A 423 10.11 9.16 -8.37
CA PRO A 423 11.27 8.30 -8.63
C PRO A 423 12.31 8.40 -7.50
N LYS A 424 12.97 7.29 -7.15
CA LYS A 424 14.08 7.30 -6.17
C LYS A 424 15.21 8.22 -6.62
N SER A 425 15.53 8.25 -7.92
CA SER A 425 16.53 9.16 -8.50
C SER A 425 16.18 10.62 -8.23
N LEU A 426 14.92 11.03 -8.41
CA LEU A 426 14.44 12.38 -8.12
C LEU A 426 14.53 12.72 -6.62
N PHE A 427 14.21 11.77 -5.75
CA PHE A 427 14.38 11.95 -4.31
C PHE A 427 15.85 12.16 -3.96
N LEU A 428 16.76 11.36 -4.50
CA LEU A 428 18.20 11.47 -4.24
C LEU A 428 18.80 12.78 -4.74
N GLU A 429 18.32 13.31 -5.87
CA GLU A 429 18.72 14.62 -6.39
C GLU A 429 18.39 15.76 -5.41
N HIS A 430 17.32 15.58 -4.60
CA HIS A 430 16.82 16.58 -3.66
C HIS A 430 16.92 16.15 -2.18
N ARG A 431 17.77 15.15 -1.87
CA ARG A 431 17.83 14.51 -0.54
C ARG A 431 18.26 15.45 0.58
N GLU A 432 18.99 16.53 0.29
CA GLU A 432 19.53 17.42 1.33
C GLU A 432 18.41 17.98 2.21
N GLY A 433 18.55 17.81 3.53
CA GLY A 433 17.58 18.25 4.53
C GLY A 433 16.30 17.40 4.61
N LEU A 434 16.25 16.26 3.91
CA LEU A 434 15.16 15.30 3.97
C LEU A 434 15.55 14.02 4.71
N LEU A 435 14.56 13.40 5.35
CA LEU A 435 14.62 12.02 5.87
C LEU A 435 13.57 11.18 5.12
N ILE A 436 13.91 9.92 4.86
CA ILE A 436 12.98 8.96 4.26
C ILE A 436 12.78 7.75 5.17
N GLY A 437 11.52 7.38 5.39
CA GLY A 437 11.08 6.22 6.16
C GLY A 437 10.41 5.16 5.29
N SER A 438 10.44 3.90 5.76
CA SER A 438 9.93 2.73 5.03
C SER A 438 8.41 2.66 4.88
N ALA A 439 7.67 3.55 5.56
CA ALA A 439 6.21 3.62 5.60
C ALA A 439 5.53 2.32 6.08
N CYS A 440 4.32 2.08 5.60
CA CYS A 440 3.40 1.03 6.03
C CYS A 440 3.58 -0.30 5.25
N GLU A 441 2.56 -1.17 5.31
CA GLU A 441 2.51 -2.43 4.57
C GLU A 441 2.56 -2.25 3.04
N ALA A 442 2.15 -1.09 2.54
CA ALA A 442 2.28 -0.75 1.12
C ALA A 442 3.69 -0.22 0.76
N GLY A 443 4.60 -0.14 1.73
CA GLY A 443 6.01 0.22 1.53
C GLY A 443 6.80 -0.86 0.83
N GLU A 444 7.85 -0.46 0.12
CA GLU A 444 8.65 -1.37 -0.71
C GLU A 444 9.34 -2.46 0.13
N LEU A 445 9.90 -2.09 1.28
CA LEU A 445 10.55 -3.03 2.18
C LEU A 445 9.56 -4.06 2.74
N TYR A 446 8.40 -3.60 3.21
CA TYR A 446 7.37 -4.50 3.72
C TYR A 446 6.89 -5.48 2.65
N GLN A 447 6.63 -4.99 1.44
CA GLN A 447 6.25 -5.84 0.31
C GLN A 447 7.36 -6.82 -0.09
N ALA A 448 8.62 -6.42 0.02
CA ALA A 448 9.76 -7.33 -0.22
C ALA A 448 9.83 -8.44 0.86
N LEU A 449 9.57 -8.09 2.13
CA LEU A 449 9.49 -9.07 3.22
C LEU A 449 8.32 -10.05 3.03
N LEU A 450 7.14 -9.56 2.64
CA LEU A 450 5.97 -10.41 2.39
C LEU A 450 6.22 -11.45 1.29
N ARG A 451 6.92 -11.09 0.23
CA ARG A 451 7.26 -12.01 -0.87
C ARG A 451 8.54 -12.81 -0.61
N ASN A 452 9.14 -12.68 0.57
CA ASN A 452 10.40 -13.32 0.94
C ASN A 452 11.53 -13.04 -0.05
N ALA A 453 11.73 -11.76 -0.38
CA ALA A 453 12.80 -11.33 -1.26
C ALA A 453 14.18 -11.79 -0.72
N PRO A 454 15.16 -12.06 -1.59
CA PRO A 454 16.50 -12.45 -1.17
C PRO A 454 17.17 -11.42 -0.27
N GLU A 455 17.99 -11.89 0.66
CA GLU A 455 18.68 -11.02 1.62
C GLU A 455 19.46 -9.84 0.99
N PRO A 456 20.16 -9.97 -0.15
CA PRO A 456 20.80 -8.83 -0.81
C PRO A 456 19.82 -7.74 -1.24
N GLU A 457 18.61 -8.12 -1.68
CA GLU A 457 17.56 -7.17 -2.03
C GLU A 457 17.03 -6.47 -0.77
N ILE A 458 16.73 -7.21 0.29
CA ILE A 458 16.32 -6.65 1.58
C ILE A 458 17.37 -5.66 2.09
N ALA A 459 18.66 -6.05 2.08
CA ALA A 459 19.77 -5.18 2.50
C ALA A 459 19.83 -3.88 1.66
N ARG A 460 19.67 -3.99 0.35
CA ARG A 460 19.63 -2.83 -0.56
C ARG A 460 18.49 -1.88 -0.19
N LEU A 461 17.30 -2.42 0.10
CA LEU A 461 16.12 -1.64 0.46
C LEU A 461 16.29 -0.99 1.85
N VAL A 462 16.74 -1.73 2.85
CA VAL A 462 16.99 -1.20 4.19
C VAL A 462 17.99 -0.04 4.16
N ASN A 463 19.08 -0.17 3.38
CA ASN A 463 20.10 0.87 3.27
C ASN A 463 19.63 2.15 2.55
N PHE A 464 18.50 2.11 1.86
CA PHE A 464 17.92 3.29 1.22
C PHE A 464 17.22 4.21 2.21
N TYR A 465 16.62 3.67 3.28
CA TYR A 465 15.83 4.40 4.27
C TYR A 465 16.70 4.93 5.42
N ASP A 466 16.34 6.11 5.94
CA ASP A 466 16.95 6.70 7.12
C ASP A 466 16.39 6.09 8.42
N TYR A 467 15.14 5.62 8.38
CA TYR A 467 14.49 4.90 9.48
C TYR A 467 13.46 3.89 8.95
N LEU A 468 13.17 2.89 9.77
CA LEU A 468 12.15 1.90 9.50
C LEU A 468 10.94 2.15 10.39
N GLU A 469 9.75 1.99 9.83
CA GLU A 469 8.49 2.17 10.55
C GLU A 469 7.93 0.82 10.98
N ILE A 470 7.50 0.74 12.24
CA ILE A 470 6.79 -0.39 12.81
C ILE A 470 5.40 0.09 13.20
N GLN A 471 4.37 -0.52 12.62
CA GLN A 471 2.99 -0.17 12.86
C GLN A 471 2.34 -1.02 13.96
N PRO A 472 1.29 -0.51 14.64
CA PRO A 472 0.50 -1.34 15.56
C PRO A 472 -0.11 -2.54 14.85
N LEU A 473 -0.17 -3.70 15.53
CA LEU A 473 -0.72 -4.95 14.96
C LEU A 473 -2.12 -4.77 14.35
N GLY A 474 -2.94 -3.94 14.96
CA GLY A 474 -4.30 -3.67 14.48
C GLY A 474 -4.35 -3.08 13.07
N ASN A 475 -3.32 -2.35 12.63
CA ASN A 475 -3.27 -1.77 11.29
C ASN A 475 -3.16 -2.85 10.20
N ASN A 476 -2.47 -3.94 10.49
CA ASN A 476 -2.16 -5.01 9.54
C ASN A 476 -2.98 -6.30 9.80
N ALA A 477 -3.91 -6.28 10.76
CA ALA A 477 -4.72 -7.45 11.13
C ALA A 477 -5.55 -8.02 9.96
N PHE A 478 -5.89 -7.20 8.96
CA PHE A 478 -6.60 -7.63 7.76
C PHE A 478 -5.80 -8.68 6.95
N MET A 479 -4.48 -8.68 7.05
CA MET A 479 -3.60 -9.62 6.34
C MET A 479 -3.79 -11.07 6.82
N ILE A 480 -4.18 -11.27 8.08
CA ILE A 480 -4.41 -12.61 8.66
C ILE A 480 -5.56 -13.32 7.93
N ALA A 481 -6.56 -12.54 7.49
CA ALA A 481 -7.72 -13.04 6.75
C ALA A 481 -7.52 -13.06 5.23
N ASP A 482 -6.41 -12.53 4.71
CA ASP A 482 -6.15 -12.51 3.27
C ASP A 482 -5.66 -13.89 2.80
N GLU A 483 -6.52 -14.58 2.03
CA GLU A 483 -6.21 -15.89 1.43
C GLU A 483 -5.03 -15.84 0.44
N LYS A 484 -4.69 -14.67 -0.09
CA LYS A 484 -3.58 -14.49 -1.03
C LYS A 484 -2.23 -14.33 -0.34
N ASN A 485 -2.25 -14.07 0.96
CA ASN A 485 -1.07 -13.90 1.76
C ASN A 485 -0.74 -15.21 2.49
N ASP A 486 0.34 -15.85 2.12
CA ASP A 486 0.76 -17.13 2.72
C ASP A 486 1.70 -16.95 3.93
N ARG A 487 2.17 -15.73 4.19
CA ARG A 487 3.14 -15.46 5.26
C ARG A 487 2.50 -15.05 6.57
N VAL A 488 1.46 -14.21 6.53
CA VAL A 488 0.82 -13.67 7.74
C VAL A 488 -0.48 -14.42 7.99
N LYS A 489 -0.52 -15.28 8.99
CA LYS A 489 -1.68 -16.10 9.38
C LYS A 489 -2.07 -15.90 10.84
N SER A 490 -1.25 -15.22 11.63
CA SER A 490 -1.44 -14.97 13.05
C SER A 490 -0.91 -13.59 13.46
N ASN A 491 -1.19 -13.19 14.72
CA ASN A 491 -0.60 -11.98 15.28
C ASN A 491 0.90 -12.12 15.52
N GLU A 492 1.39 -13.33 15.74
CA GLU A 492 2.82 -13.63 15.88
C GLU A 492 3.55 -13.33 14.56
N ASP A 493 2.99 -13.75 13.42
CA ASP A 493 3.57 -13.46 12.10
C ASP A 493 3.62 -11.95 11.78
N LEU A 494 2.72 -11.14 12.37
CA LEU A 494 2.75 -9.68 12.24
C LEU A 494 3.87 -9.02 13.07
N ILE A 495 4.37 -9.71 14.10
CA ILE A 495 5.45 -9.23 14.96
C ILE A 495 6.82 -9.54 14.36
N GLU A 496 6.96 -10.70 13.73
CA GLU A 496 8.20 -11.15 13.06
C GLU A 496 8.43 -10.39 11.75
#